data_e7e4172775db8c54751b5c0dedaeb093
#
_entry.id   e7e4172775db8c54751b5c0dedaeb093
#
_cell.length_a   1.000
_cell.length_b   1.000
_cell.length_c   1.000
_cell.angle_alpha   90.00
_cell.angle_beta   90.00
_cell.angle_gamma   90.00
#
_symmetry.space_group_name_H-M   'P 1'
#
loop_
_entity.id
_entity.type
_entity.pdbx_description
1 polymer ?
#
loop_
_entity_poly.entity_id
_entity_poly.type
_entity_poly.pdbx_seq_one_letter_code
_entity_poly.pdbx_strand_id
1 'polypeptide(L)'
;MSVLSCLIWLPLLSAILIIFFFKQQDSNYCRLFAIFISIILLILTLVIIFKFNINDPEIQFYESFLWIKKIGLNYSLGVDGLSLPLLCLNNLLTLITIYSSGKNIQRQNFYYGLIFILNSGISGAFLSQDLLLFLIFYELETIPLYFLLVIWGGIKRDYASIKFLIYTSISGILVLISFLGLVWLAEIPTFNYWSLRSHSLSLTHQLFLLIPLLIGLSIKIPIVPFHSWLPDTHVEASTPVSILLAGILLKLGTYGLLRFGIGLFPDGWVFLSPVLATLAVVSALYGASCAIAQKDMKKVVAYSSIAHMAYILLASSASTPLSLNAAVFQMISHGLISALLFLLVGIVYEKTGSRNVDFLSGLFNSQHGLPITGSLIILGVMASSGIPGMIGFVAEFLVFRGSFPVFPIQTLLCLIGSGLTAVYFLLMVNRVFFGRLTPRLVNIPRIYWSERSPALLLAVLIITLGIQPNWLLRWSETSINILLIK
;
A
#
# COMPACT_ATOMS: atom_id res chain seq x y z
N MET A 1 2.23 -25.05 -14.74
CA MET A 1 1.82 -23.90 -13.90
C MET A 1 2.04 -22.65 -14.73
N SER A 2 1.04 -21.83 -14.87
CA SER A 2 1.21 -20.56 -15.56
C SER A 2 1.99 -19.56 -14.68
N VAL A 3 2.44 -18.48 -15.28
CA VAL A 3 3.28 -17.49 -14.60
C VAL A 3 2.54 -16.80 -13.44
N LEU A 4 1.20 -16.56 -13.57
CA LEU A 4 0.41 -15.94 -12.53
C LEU A 4 0.25 -16.84 -11.31
N SER A 5 -0.08 -18.11 -11.51
CA SER A 5 -0.14 -19.09 -10.43
C SER A 5 1.21 -19.24 -9.72
N CYS A 6 2.35 -19.13 -10.44
CA CYS A 6 3.68 -19.16 -9.81
C CYS A 6 3.88 -17.98 -8.83
N LEU A 7 3.38 -16.78 -9.12
CA LEU A 7 3.49 -15.61 -8.23
C LEU A 7 2.71 -15.76 -6.92
N ILE A 8 1.73 -16.66 -6.87
CA ILE A 8 0.94 -16.95 -5.66
C ILE A 8 1.52 -18.17 -4.93
N TRP A 9 1.76 -19.28 -5.65
CA TRP A 9 2.12 -20.54 -5.02
C TRP A 9 3.61 -20.63 -4.66
N LEU A 10 4.51 -19.98 -5.41
CA LEU A 10 5.93 -19.99 -5.09
C LEU A 10 6.23 -19.36 -3.70
N PRO A 11 5.71 -18.17 -3.35
CA PRO A 11 5.92 -17.65 -1.99
C PRO A 11 5.25 -18.51 -0.93
N LEU A 12 4.05 -19.09 -1.16
CA LEU A 12 3.41 -20.00 -0.19
C LEU A 12 4.24 -21.27 0.06
N LEU A 13 4.70 -21.92 -1.01
CA LEU A 13 5.56 -23.10 -0.90
C LEU A 13 6.89 -22.75 -0.22
N SER A 14 7.46 -21.60 -0.56
CA SER A 14 8.68 -21.11 0.09
C SER A 14 8.46 -20.84 1.58
N ALA A 15 7.30 -20.30 1.97
CA ALA A 15 6.95 -20.11 3.37
C ALA A 15 6.90 -21.45 4.13
N ILE A 16 6.24 -22.46 3.55
CA ILE A 16 6.18 -23.81 4.12
C ILE A 16 7.59 -24.39 4.26
N LEU A 17 8.40 -24.32 3.19
CA LEU A 17 9.78 -24.80 3.22
C LEU A 17 10.61 -24.11 4.32
N ILE A 18 10.52 -22.78 4.42
CA ILE A 18 11.28 -22.02 5.42
C ILE A 18 10.83 -22.38 6.84
N ILE A 19 9.53 -22.44 7.10
CA ILE A 19 9.00 -22.65 8.45
C ILE A 19 9.35 -24.08 8.96
N PHE A 20 9.24 -25.10 8.10
CA PHE A 20 9.36 -26.49 8.53
C PHE A 20 10.76 -27.09 8.38
N PHE A 21 11.54 -26.65 7.39
CA PHE A 21 12.82 -27.30 7.06
C PHE A 21 14.06 -26.52 7.53
N PHE A 22 13.99 -25.19 7.69
CA PHE A 22 15.13 -24.42 8.20
C PHE A 22 15.12 -24.42 9.74
N LYS A 23 16.24 -24.83 10.34
CA LYS A 23 16.44 -24.77 11.79
C LYS A 23 16.84 -23.35 12.22
N GLN A 24 16.63 -23.01 13.47
CA GLN A 24 17.03 -21.67 14.01
C GLN A 24 18.55 -21.40 13.92
N GLN A 25 19.37 -22.44 13.86
CA GLN A 25 20.82 -22.34 13.71
C GLN A 25 21.26 -21.93 12.29
N ASP A 26 20.38 -22.09 11.29
CA ASP A 26 20.65 -21.81 9.87
C ASP A 26 20.25 -20.38 9.48
N SER A 27 20.35 -19.42 10.38
CA SER A 27 19.84 -18.06 10.21
C SER A 27 20.31 -17.34 8.94
N ASN A 28 21.59 -17.50 8.56
CA ASN A 28 22.13 -16.87 7.35
C ASN A 28 21.60 -17.54 6.08
N TYR A 29 21.46 -18.87 6.05
CA TYR A 29 20.92 -19.59 4.89
C TYR A 29 19.44 -19.27 4.69
N CYS A 30 18.67 -19.20 5.77
CA CYS A 30 17.26 -18.83 5.73
C CYS A 30 17.06 -17.44 5.10
N ARG A 31 17.85 -16.45 5.51
CA ARG A 31 17.80 -15.10 4.93
C ARG A 31 18.23 -15.07 3.47
N LEU A 32 19.31 -15.76 3.10
CA LEU A 32 19.78 -15.84 1.71
C LEU A 32 18.73 -16.51 0.81
N PHE A 33 18.12 -17.59 1.28
CA PHE A 33 17.02 -18.26 0.57
C PHE A 33 15.82 -17.32 0.38
N ALA A 34 15.43 -16.58 1.42
CA ALA A 34 14.35 -15.60 1.32
C ALA A 34 14.67 -14.47 0.31
N ILE A 35 15.89 -13.95 0.29
CA ILE A 35 16.32 -12.98 -0.72
C ILE A 35 16.26 -13.59 -2.11
N PHE A 36 16.76 -14.80 -2.30
CA PHE A 36 16.77 -15.50 -3.57
C PHE A 36 15.37 -15.68 -4.15
N ILE A 37 14.41 -16.16 -3.33
CA ILE A 37 13.02 -16.32 -3.75
C ILE A 37 12.38 -14.97 -4.10
N SER A 38 12.61 -13.93 -3.30
CA SER A 38 12.06 -12.60 -3.59
C SER A 38 12.61 -11.98 -4.87
N ILE A 39 13.87 -12.27 -5.23
CA ILE A 39 14.45 -11.90 -6.53
C ILE A 39 13.74 -12.65 -7.67
N ILE A 40 13.49 -13.96 -7.52
CA ILE A 40 12.75 -14.74 -8.53
C ILE A 40 11.34 -14.15 -8.73
N LEU A 41 10.62 -13.83 -7.66
CA LEU A 41 9.28 -13.22 -7.75
C LEU A 41 9.32 -11.88 -8.52
N LEU A 42 10.33 -11.06 -8.26
CA LEU A 42 10.52 -9.80 -8.99
C LEU A 42 10.84 -10.05 -10.46
N ILE A 43 11.71 -11.00 -10.78
CA ILE A 43 12.03 -11.38 -12.17
C ILE A 43 10.79 -11.88 -12.90
N LEU A 44 9.99 -12.76 -12.29
CA LEU A 44 8.73 -13.25 -12.87
C LEU A 44 7.77 -12.09 -13.18
N THR A 45 7.68 -11.13 -12.27
CA THR A 45 6.85 -9.93 -12.49
C THR A 45 7.39 -9.07 -13.64
N LEU A 46 8.71 -8.89 -13.75
CA LEU A 46 9.32 -8.19 -14.87
C LEU A 46 9.05 -8.92 -16.20
N VAL A 47 9.09 -10.25 -16.22
CA VAL A 47 8.73 -11.03 -17.41
C VAL A 47 7.29 -10.77 -17.86
N ILE A 48 6.35 -10.66 -16.90
CA ILE A 48 4.97 -10.29 -17.22
C ILE A 48 4.91 -8.87 -17.81
N ILE A 49 5.60 -7.90 -17.20
CA ILE A 49 5.66 -6.52 -17.67
C ILE A 49 6.15 -6.44 -19.11
N PHE A 50 7.23 -7.15 -19.45
CA PHE A 50 7.78 -7.16 -20.82
C PHE A 50 6.86 -7.82 -21.86
N LYS A 51 6.00 -8.75 -21.43
CA LYS A 51 5.04 -9.42 -22.31
C LYS A 51 3.66 -8.76 -22.32
N PHE A 52 3.42 -7.81 -21.43
CA PHE A 52 2.14 -7.14 -21.30
C PHE A 52 1.92 -6.17 -22.47
N ASN A 53 0.81 -6.34 -23.17
CA ASN A 53 0.41 -5.44 -24.25
C ASN A 53 -0.40 -4.26 -23.67
N ILE A 54 0.19 -3.08 -23.64
CA ILE A 54 -0.41 -1.86 -23.09
C ILE A 54 -1.66 -1.44 -23.88
N ASN A 55 -1.74 -1.76 -25.18
CA ASN A 55 -2.84 -1.35 -26.05
C ASN A 55 -4.03 -2.33 -26.02
N ASP A 56 -3.85 -3.48 -25.41
CA ASP A 56 -4.91 -4.47 -25.29
C ASP A 56 -5.75 -4.17 -24.03
N PRO A 57 -7.04 -3.85 -24.19
CA PRO A 57 -7.92 -3.55 -23.08
C PRO A 57 -8.38 -4.78 -22.30
N GLU A 58 -8.21 -5.99 -22.85
CA GLU A 58 -8.66 -7.24 -22.24
C GLU A 58 -7.74 -7.69 -21.10
N ILE A 59 -8.24 -8.61 -20.29
CA ILE A 59 -7.43 -9.26 -19.25
C ILE A 59 -6.44 -10.18 -19.91
N GLN A 60 -5.17 -9.98 -19.58
CA GLN A 60 -4.06 -10.76 -20.12
C GLN A 60 -3.62 -11.87 -19.16
N PHE A 61 -2.99 -12.91 -19.72
CA PHE A 61 -2.53 -14.10 -18.96
C PHE A 61 -3.66 -14.80 -18.18
N TYR A 62 -4.91 -14.72 -18.68
CA TYR A 62 -6.07 -15.28 -17.99
C TYR A 62 -5.96 -16.79 -17.78
N GLU A 63 -6.23 -17.20 -16.54
CA GLU A 63 -6.29 -18.60 -16.12
C GLU A 63 -7.60 -18.84 -15.37
N SER A 64 -8.28 -19.92 -15.66
CA SER A 64 -9.48 -20.28 -14.94
C SER A 64 -9.60 -21.77 -14.72
N PHE A 65 -9.84 -22.17 -13.48
CA PHE A 65 -10.14 -23.55 -13.06
C PHE A 65 -11.37 -23.55 -12.16
N LEU A 66 -12.29 -24.47 -12.42
CA LEU A 66 -13.41 -24.72 -11.54
C LEU A 66 -12.90 -25.29 -10.21
N TRP A 67 -13.01 -24.52 -9.11
CA TRP A 67 -12.54 -24.99 -7.80
C TRP A 67 -13.69 -25.64 -7.01
N ILE A 68 -14.74 -24.85 -6.64
CA ILE A 68 -15.87 -25.37 -5.89
C ILE A 68 -17.17 -25.06 -6.65
N LYS A 69 -17.59 -26.00 -7.51
CA LYS A 69 -18.76 -25.84 -8.38
C LYS A 69 -20.05 -25.51 -7.63
N LYS A 70 -20.26 -26.11 -6.45
CA LYS A 70 -21.49 -25.95 -5.67
C LYS A 70 -21.77 -24.52 -5.24
N ILE A 71 -20.73 -23.71 -4.99
CA ILE A 71 -20.86 -22.31 -4.57
C ILE A 71 -20.49 -21.34 -5.70
N GLY A 72 -20.15 -21.82 -6.89
CA GLY A 72 -19.77 -20.98 -8.02
C GLY A 72 -18.39 -20.33 -7.88
N LEU A 73 -17.52 -20.84 -7.01
CA LEU A 73 -16.15 -20.34 -6.83
C LEU A 73 -15.22 -20.91 -7.89
N ASN A 74 -14.56 -20.02 -8.62
CA ASN A 74 -13.56 -20.36 -9.61
C ASN A 74 -12.18 -19.83 -9.18
N TYR A 75 -11.15 -20.64 -9.37
CA TYR A 75 -9.78 -20.15 -9.32
C TYR A 75 -9.50 -19.46 -10.66
N SER A 76 -9.77 -18.17 -10.73
CA SER A 76 -9.60 -17.36 -11.94
C SER A 76 -8.65 -16.21 -11.66
N LEU A 77 -7.56 -16.17 -12.44
CA LEU A 77 -6.51 -15.15 -12.34
C LEU A 77 -6.38 -14.41 -13.66
N GLY A 78 -5.97 -13.17 -13.56
CA GLY A 78 -5.68 -12.34 -14.73
C GLY A 78 -4.98 -11.05 -14.35
N VAL A 79 -4.34 -10.43 -15.32
CA VAL A 79 -3.60 -9.17 -15.16
C VAL A 79 -4.16 -8.13 -16.12
N ASP A 80 -4.30 -6.93 -15.62
CA ASP A 80 -4.62 -5.74 -16.39
C ASP A 80 -3.77 -4.55 -15.95
N GLY A 81 -3.94 -3.40 -16.58
CA GLY A 81 -3.18 -2.20 -16.26
C GLY A 81 -3.48 -1.58 -14.90
N LEU A 82 -4.52 -2.01 -14.18
CA LEU A 82 -4.79 -1.63 -12.80
C LEU A 82 -3.97 -2.49 -11.82
N SER A 83 -3.93 -3.80 -12.03
CA SER A 83 -3.31 -4.77 -11.13
C SER A 83 -1.79 -4.91 -11.33
N LEU A 84 -1.29 -4.79 -12.56
CA LEU A 84 0.12 -5.00 -12.88
C LEU A 84 1.08 -4.06 -12.15
N PRO A 85 0.85 -2.73 -12.09
CA PRO A 85 1.72 -1.83 -11.35
C PRO A 85 1.76 -2.14 -9.84
N LEU A 86 0.63 -2.55 -9.27
CA LEU A 86 0.51 -2.91 -7.85
C LEU A 86 1.20 -4.23 -7.54
N LEU A 87 1.12 -5.21 -8.45
CA LEU A 87 1.85 -6.47 -8.34
C LEU A 87 3.38 -6.24 -8.38
N CYS A 88 3.84 -5.36 -9.26
CA CYS A 88 5.24 -4.96 -9.33
C CYS A 88 5.70 -4.30 -8.02
N LEU A 89 4.90 -3.36 -7.50
CA LEU A 89 5.17 -2.71 -6.22
C LEU A 89 5.23 -3.72 -5.07
N ASN A 90 4.31 -4.71 -5.02
CA ASN A 90 4.29 -5.74 -3.99
C ASN A 90 5.59 -6.55 -3.95
N ASN A 91 6.03 -7.07 -5.10
CA ASN A 91 7.24 -7.91 -5.17
C ASN A 91 8.52 -7.10 -4.93
N LEU A 92 8.58 -5.86 -5.39
CA LEU A 92 9.67 -4.94 -5.10
C LEU A 92 9.79 -4.64 -3.60
N LEU A 93 8.67 -4.26 -2.96
CA LEU A 93 8.67 -3.94 -1.53
C LEU A 93 8.91 -5.16 -0.66
N THR A 94 8.48 -6.35 -1.08
CA THR A 94 8.80 -7.61 -0.39
C THR A 94 10.31 -7.87 -0.41
N LEU A 95 10.97 -7.71 -1.56
CA LEU A 95 12.43 -7.82 -1.65
C LEU A 95 13.13 -6.80 -0.74
N ILE A 96 12.72 -5.54 -0.77
CA ILE A 96 13.29 -4.48 0.08
C ILE A 96 13.08 -4.81 1.56
N THR A 97 11.90 -5.30 1.94
CA THR A 97 11.56 -5.69 3.32
C THR A 97 12.46 -6.81 3.82
N ILE A 98 12.63 -7.89 3.04
CA ILE A 98 13.48 -9.03 3.40
C ILE A 98 14.96 -8.59 3.47
N TYR A 99 15.41 -7.78 2.51
CA TYR A 99 16.78 -7.30 2.47
C TYR A 99 17.12 -6.35 3.62
N SER A 100 16.20 -5.45 3.99
CA SER A 100 16.36 -4.49 5.10
C SER A 100 16.11 -5.09 6.49
N SER A 101 15.64 -6.32 6.57
CA SER A 101 15.46 -7.02 7.83
C SER A 101 16.79 -7.31 8.51
N GLY A 102 16.84 -7.15 9.85
CA GLY A 102 18.04 -7.37 10.64
C GLY A 102 18.61 -8.79 10.50
N LYS A 103 19.93 -8.93 10.65
CA LYS A 103 20.60 -10.24 10.52
C LYS A 103 20.27 -11.20 11.67
N ASN A 104 19.96 -10.67 12.86
CA ASN A 104 19.77 -11.43 14.09
C ASN A 104 18.31 -11.37 14.59
N ILE A 105 17.35 -11.63 13.72
CA ILE A 105 15.95 -11.68 14.11
C ILE A 105 15.69 -13.01 14.83
N GLN A 106 15.04 -12.97 15.99
CA GLN A 106 14.58 -14.18 16.65
C GLN A 106 13.53 -14.92 15.80
N ARG A 107 13.62 -16.25 15.71
CA ARG A 107 12.71 -17.09 14.91
C ARG A 107 12.63 -16.65 13.44
N GLN A 108 13.79 -16.45 12.80
CA GLN A 108 13.87 -15.95 11.41
C GLN A 108 13.07 -16.77 10.41
N ASN A 109 13.04 -18.09 10.56
CA ASN A 109 12.26 -18.99 9.70
C ASN A 109 10.76 -18.63 9.72
N PHE A 110 10.20 -18.40 10.90
CA PHE A 110 8.79 -18.01 11.03
C PHE A 110 8.57 -16.58 10.49
N TYR A 111 9.50 -15.65 10.75
CA TYR A 111 9.44 -14.27 10.28
C TYR A 111 9.37 -14.17 8.74
N TYR A 112 10.30 -14.80 8.03
CA TYR A 112 10.31 -14.79 6.57
C TYR A 112 9.17 -15.61 5.96
N GLY A 113 8.78 -16.71 6.61
CA GLY A 113 7.60 -17.47 6.20
C GLY A 113 6.33 -16.62 6.21
N LEU A 114 6.09 -15.85 7.28
CA LEU A 114 4.95 -14.93 7.37
C LEU A 114 4.99 -13.83 6.29
N ILE A 115 6.18 -13.29 5.96
CA ILE A 115 6.33 -12.31 4.87
C ILE A 115 5.95 -12.92 3.52
N PHE A 116 6.30 -14.18 3.27
CA PHE A 116 5.93 -14.84 2.02
C PHE A 116 4.43 -15.19 1.95
N ILE A 117 3.81 -15.60 3.06
CA ILE A 117 2.34 -15.78 3.10
C ILE A 117 1.64 -14.45 2.82
N LEU A 118 2.13 -13.36 3.41
CA LEU A 118 1.64 -12.01 3.17
C LEU A 118 1.78 -11.61 1.69
N ASN A 119 2.96 -11.82 1.09
CA ASN A 119 3.20 -11.53 -0.32
C ASN A 119 2.25 -12.31 -1.24
N SER A 120 2.02 -13.60 -0.94
CA SER A 120 1.09 -14.43 -1.69
C SER A 120 -0.35 -13.94 -1.59
N GLY A 121 -0.81 -13.57 -0.38
CA GLY A 121 -2.15 -13.02 -0.17
C GLY A 121 -2.36 -11.75 -0.99
N ILE A 122 -1.43 -10.82 -0.92
CA ILE A 122 -1.50 -9.55 -1.66
C ILE A 122 -1.44 -9.79 -3.19
N SER A 123 -0.52 -10.64 -3.66
CA SER A 123 -0.43 -10.98 -5.09
C SER A 123 -1.70 -11.67 -5.58
N GLY A 124 -2.23 -12.62 -4.81
CA GLY A 124 -3.47 -13.31 -5.12
C GLY A 124 -4.68 -12.37 -5.20
N ALA A 125 -4.78 -11.40 -4.29
CA ALA A 125 -5.85 -10.42 -4.31
C ALA A 125 -5.80 -9.53 -5.57
N PHE A 126 -4.62 -9.04 -5.98
CA PHE A 126 -4.50 -8.23 -7.20
C PHE A 126 -4.74 -9.02 -8.50
N LEU A 127 -4.48 -10.33 -8.49
CA LEU A 127 -4.63 -11.19 -9.66
C LEU A 127 -6.03 -11.81 -9.79
N SER A 128 -6.82 -11.86 -8.72
CA SER A 128 -8.12 -12.52 -8.69
C SER A 128 -9.15 -11.86 -9.60
N GLN A 129 -9.81 -12.67 -10.43
CA GLN A 129 -10.94 -12.29 -11.30
C GLN A 129 -12.29 -12.84 -10.80
N ASP A 130 -12.28 -13.43 -9.61
CA ASP A 130 -13.43 -13.94 -8.87
C ASP A 130 -13.51 -13.23 -7.52
N LEU A 131 -14.70 -12.76 -7.14
CA LEU A 131 -14.89 -11.93 -5.94
C LEU A 131 -14.58 -12.70 -4.65
N LEU A 132 -14.99 -13.96 -4.58
CA LEU A 132 -14.75 -14.76 -3.39
C LEU A 132 -13.28 -15.18 -3.28
N LEU A 133 -12.62 -15.45 -4.43
CA LEU A 133 -11.17 -15.69 -4.48
C LEU A 133 -10.40 -14.45 -4.04
N PHE A 134 -10.81 -13.26 -4.49
CA PHE A 134 -10.25 -11.99 -4.01
C PHE A 134 -10.35 -11.89 -2.48
N LEU A 135 -11.54 -12.15 -1.92
CA LEU A 135 -11.76 -12.06 -0.48
C LEU A 135 -10.88 -13.05 0.31
N ILE A 136 -10.73 -14.28 -0.17
CA ILE A 136 -9.85 -15.28 0.47
C ILE A 136 -8.41 -14.73 0.57
N PHE A 137 -7.88 -14.18 -0.51
CA PHE A 137 -6.54 -13.61 -0.53
C PHE A 137 -6.46 -12.28 0.24
N TYR A 138 -7.51 -11.46 0.22
CA TYR A 138 -7.63 -10.21 0.96
C TYR A 138 -7.58 -10.44 2.48
N GLU A 139 -8.13 -11.56 2.98
CA GLU A 139 -8.08 -11.91 4.39
C GLU A 139 -6.84 -12.75 4.75
N LEU A 140 -6.25 -13.47 3.78
CA LEU A 140 -5.05 -14.26 4.02
C LEU A 140 -3.88 -13.43 4.56
N GLU A 141 -3.79 -12.16 4.20
CA GLU A 141 -2.71 -11.27 4.65
C GLU A 141 -2.87 -10.79 6.10
N THR A 142 -4.08 -10.81 6.64
CA THR A 142 -4.39 -10.32 8.01
C THR A 142 -3.70 -11.14 9.08
N ILE A 143 -3.72 -12.47 8.97
CA ILE A 143 -3.12 -13.38 9.96
C ILE A 143 -1.59 -13.25 10.04
N PRO A 144 -0.83 -13.28 8.93
CA PRO A 144 0.61 -13.06 8.97
C PRO A 144 1.00 -11.72 9.58
N LEU A 145 0.29 -10.65 9.24
CA LEU A 145 0.56 -9.33 9.81
C LEU A 145 0.31 -9.26 11.30
N TYR A 146 -0.79 -9.86 11.78
CA TYR A 146 -1.06 -9.97 13.21
C TYR A 146 0.12 -10.64 13.94
N PHE A 147 0.61 -11.78 13.44
CA PHE A 147 1.76 -12.46 14.05
C PHE A 147 3.05 -11.65 13.95
N LEU A 148 3.30 -10.97 12.83
CA LEU A 148 4.47 -10.10 12.68
C LEU A 148 4.44 -8.94 13.70
N LEU A 149 3.26 -8.42 14.04
CA LEU A 149 3.08 -7.38 15.04
C LEU A 149 3.24 -7.92 16.47
N VAL A 150 2.57 -9.01 16.82
CA VAL A 150 2.57 -9.58 18.19
C VAL A 150 3.96 -10.07 18.58
N ILE A 151 4.69 -10.70 17.67
CA ILE A 151 5.96 -11.37 18.02
C ILE A 151 7.13 -10.38 17.98
N TRP A 152 7.21 -9.54 16.94
CA TRP A 152 8.35 -8.63 16.70
C TRP A 152 8.00 -7.14 16.83
N GLY A 153 6.83 -6.82 17.35
CA GLY A 153 6.42 -5.44 17.62
C GLY A 153 7.07 -4.83 18.85
N GLY A 154 6.82 -3.53 19.05
CA GLY A 154 7.32 -2.73 20.15
C GLY A 154 6.61 -3.00 21.49
N ILE A 155 6.64 -2.01 22.39
CA ILE A 155 6.18 -2.16 23.78
C ILE A 155 4.66 -2.39 23.87
N LYS A 156 3.86 -1.69 23.05
CA LYS A 156 2.38 -1.78 23.03
C LYS A 156 1.86 -2.68 21.91
N ARG A 157 2.66 -3.65 21.48
CA ARG A 157 2.34 -4.55 20.36
C ARG A 157 1.04 -5.31 20.52
N ASP A 158 0.70 -5.76 21.75
CA ASP A 158 -0.51 -6.53 22.00
C ASP A 158 -1.77 -5.69 21.73
N TYR A 159 -1.79 -4.45 22.19
CA TYR A 159 -2.88 -3.51 21.91
C TYR A 159 -2.98 -3.21 20.41
N ALA A 160 -1.86 -2.89 19.76
CA ALA A 160 -1.84 -2.51 18.35
C ALA A 160 -2.24 -3.67 17.44
N SER A 161 -1.78 -4.88 17.73
CA SER A 161 -2.08 -6.08 16.93
C SER A 161 -3.55 -6.52 17.06
N ILE A 162 -4.12 -6.48 18.28
CA ILE A 162 -5.54 -6.79 18.48
C ILE A 162 -6.41 -5.74 17.80
N LYS A 163 -6.06 -4.44 17.93
CA LYS A 163 -6.77 -3.37 17.26
C LYS A 163 -6.74 -3.55 15.73
N PHE A 164 -5.57 -3.84 15.17
CA PHE A 164 -5.40 -4.16 13.74
C PHE A 164 -6.30 -5.32 13.33
N LEU A 165 -6.26 -6.43 14.08
CA LEU A 165 -7.03 -7.64 13.77
C LEU A 165 -8.54 -7.36 13.77
N ILE A 166 -9.07 -6.66 14.78
CA ILE A 166 -10.49 -6.33 14.88
C ILE A 166 -10.93 -5.47 13.69
N TYR A 167 -10.18 -4.39 13.38
CA TYR A 167 -10.51 -3.50 12.28
C TYR A 167 -10.50 -4.22 10.93
N THR A 168 -9.47 -5.02 10.66
CA THR A 168 -9.34 -5.74 9.37
C THR A 168 -10.36 -6.87 9.24
N SER A 169 -10.68 -7.59 10.32
CA SER A 169 -11.74 -8.62 10.29
C SER A 169 -13.13 -8.02 10.04
N ILE A 170 -13.44 -6.88 10.65
CA ILE A 170 -14.70 -6.17 10.36
C ILE A 170 -14.72 -5.73 8.89
N SER A 171 -13.59 -5.23 8.36
CA SER A 171 -13.44 -4.89 6.95
C SER A 171 -13.82 -6.08 6.05
N GLY A 172 -13.23 -7.26 6.29
CA GLY A 172 -13.48 -8.45 5.49
C GLY A 172 -14.92 -8.96 5.57
N ILE A 173 -15.54 -8.92 6.75
CA ILE A 173 -16.96 -9.28 6.93
C ILE A 173 -17.86 -8.36 6.10
N LEU A 174 -17.62 -7.05 6.09
CA LEU A 174 -18.41 -6.09 5.32
C LEU A 174 -18.24 -6.29 3.82
N VAL A 175 -17.02 -6.56 3.35
CA VAL A 175 -16.76 -6.93 1.94
C VAL A 175 -17.46 -8.24 1.58
N LEU A 176 -17.41 -9.25 2.46
CA LEU A 176 -18.10 -10.53 2.26
C LEU A 176 -19.61 -10.34 2.12
N ILE A 177 -20.22 -9.57 3.02
CA ILE A 177 -21.68 -9.26 2.96
C ILE A 177 -22.05 -8.65 1.62
N SER A 178 -21.26 -7.70 1.12
CA SER A 178 -21.49 -7.08 -0.19
C SER A 178 -21.40 -8.09 -1.34
N PHE A 179 -20.37 -8.93 -1.35
CA PHE A 179 -20.16 -9.89 -2.43
C PHE A 179 -21.19 -11.01 -2.44
N LEU A 180 -21.55 -11.56 -1.27
CA LEU A 180 -22.62 -12.56 -1.16
C LEU A 180 -23.96 -11.97 -1.53
N GLY A 181 -24.25 -10.75 -1.07
CA GLY A 181 -25.48 -10.05 -1.40
C GLY A 181 -25.59 -9.75 -2.90
N LEU A 182 -24.46 -9.43 -3.57
CA LEU A 182 -24.43 -9.19 -5.01
C LEU A 182 -24.83 -10.46 -5.79
N VAL A 183 -24.21 -11.61 -5.48
CA VAL A 183 -24.52 -12.89 -6.13
C VAL A 183 -25.97 -13.29 -5.88
N TRP A 184 -26.45 -13.08 -4.65
CA TRP A 184 -27.82 -13.40 -4.29
C TRP A 184 -28.86 -12.54 -5.04
N LEU A 185 -28.66 -11.22 -5.11
CA LEU A 185 -29.57 -10.29 -5.78
C LEU A 185 -29.45 -10.33 -7.31
N ALA A 186 -28.33 -10.74 -7.85
CA ALA A 186 -28.14 -10.93 -9.28
C ALA A 186 -28.74 -12.27 -9.78
N GLU A 187 -29.05 -13.19 -8.85
CA GLU A 187 -29.56 -14.55 -9.19
C GLU A 187 -28.63 -15.35 -10.12
N ILE A 188 -27.31 -15.01 -10.14
CA ILE A 188 -26.30 -15.67 -10.96
C ILE A 188 -25.41 -16.51 -10.03
N PRO A 189 -25.34 -17.84 -10.16
CA PRO A 189 -24.58 -18.71 -9.26
C PRO A 189 -23.07 -18.70 -9.57
N THR A 190 -22.45 -17.53 -9.66
CA THR A 190 -21.02 -17.37 -9.90
C THR A 190 -20.49 -16.11 -9.22
N PHE A 191 -19.23 -16.17 -8.77
CA PHE A 191 -18.50 -15.02 -8.24
C PHE A 191 -17.58 -14.37 -9.28
N ASN A 192 -17.67 -14.78 -10.56
CA ASN A 192 -16.84 -14.20 -11.61
C ASN A 192 -17.18 -12.71 -11.80
N TYR A 193 -16.14 -11.87 -11.70
CA TYR A 193 -16.26 -10.42 -11.76
C TYR A 193 -16.97 -9.94 -13.03
N TRP A 194 -16.61 -10.49 -14.19
CA TRP A 194 -17.13 -10.03 -15.48
C TRP A 194 -18.61 -10.40 -15.69
N SER A 195 -18.99 -11.60 -15.25
CA SER A 195 -20.38 -12.05 -15.29
C SER A 195 -21.28 -11.19 -14.39
N LEU A 196 -20.80 -10.83 -13.21
CA LEU A 196 -21.56 -9.98 -12.28
C LEU A 196 -21.61 -8.52 -12.73
N ARG A 197 -20.53 -8.02 -13.33
CA ARG A 197 -20.48 -6.66 -13.87
C ARG A 197 -21.46 -6.42 -15.03
N SER A 198 -21.68 -7.41 -15.87
CA SER A 198 -22.63 -7.32 -16.99
C SER A 198 -24.11 -7.30 -16.55
N HIS A 199 -24.37 -7.59 -15.26
CA HIS A 199 -25.74 -7.62 -14.73
C HIS A 199 -26.08 -6.28 -14.04
N SER A 200 -27.13 -5.62 -14.52
CA SER A 200 -27.60 -4.35 -14.00
C SER A 200 -28.52 -4.55 -12.78
N LEU A 201 -28.14 -4.00 -11.63
CA LEU A 201 -29.00 -3.93 -10.45
C LEU A 201 -29.68 -2.57 -10.35
N SER A 202 -30.86 -2.53 -9.72
CA SER A 202 -31.54 -1.27 -9.39
C SER A 202 -30.64 -0.42 -8.45
N LEU A 203 -30.79 0.92 -8.52
CA LEU A 203 -30.04 1.84 -7.67
C LEU A 203 -30.15 1.49 -6.18
N THR A 204 -31.35 1.12 -5.72
CA THR A 204 -31.57 0.73 -4.31
C THR A 204 -30.73 -0.49 -3.92
N HIS A 205 -30.70 -1.52 -4.77
CA HIS A 205 -29.87 -2.71 -4.53
C HIS A 205 -28.37 -2.36 -4.59
N GLN A 206 -27.96 -1.53 -5.56
CA GLN A 206 -26.59 -1.06 -5.62
C GLN A 206 -26.17 -0.32 -4.34
N LEU A 207 -26.98 0.60 -3.81
CA LEU A 207 -26.68 1.34 -2.58
C LEU A 207 -26.61 0.43 -1.36
N PHE A 208 -27.56 -0.53 -1.24
CA PHE A 208 -27.59 -1.47 -0.13
C PHE A 208 -26.32 -2.33 -0.04
N LEU A 209 -25.74 -2.69 -1.18
CA LEU A 209 -24.51 -3.48 -1.26
C LEU A 209 -23.23 -2.62 -1.25
N LEU A 210 -23.27 -1.46 -1.87
CA LEU A 210 -22.12 -0.56 -1.97
C LEU A 210 -21.75 0.07 -0.62
N ILE A 211 -22.73 0.42 0.22
CA ILE A 211 -22.43 1.04 1.53
C ILE A 211 -21.57 0.13 2.41
N PRO A 212 -21.93 -1.15 2.69
CA PRO A 212 -21.05 -2.03 3.45
C PRO A 212 -19.69 -2.25 2.78
N LEU A 213 -19.64 -2.37 1.44
CA LEU A 213 -18.39 -2.45 0.71
C LEU A 213 -17.49 -1.24 0.97
N LEU A 214 -18.04 -0.03 0.84
CA LEU A 214 -17.31 1.22 1.07
C LEU A 214 -16.81 1.36 2.51
N ILE A 215 -17.62 0.99 3.50
CA ILE A 215 -17.19 1.00 4.90
C ILE A 215 -16.04 0.00 5.11
N GLY A 216 -16.19 -1.23 4.61
CA GLY A 216 -15.14 -2.25 4.71
C GLY A 216 -13.84 -1.79 4.07
N LEU A 217 -13.87 -1.30 2.84
CA LEU A 217 -12.69 -0.79 2.16
C LEU A 217 -12.11 0.46 2.81
N SER A 218 -12.97 1.37 3.34
CA SER A 218 -12.52 2.57 4.06
C SER A 218 -11.78 2.26 5.37
N ILE A 219 -12.07 1.13 6.02
CA ILE A 219 -11.28 0.63 7.15
C ILE A 219 -9.87 0.30 6.68
N LYS A 220 -9.70 -0.42 5.58
CA LYS A 220 -8.40 -0.83 5.03
C LYS A 220 -7.60 0.36 4.48
N ILE A 221 -8.26 1.33 3.83
CA ILE A 221 -7.66 2.56 3.26
C ILE A 221 -7.26 3.58 4.32
N PRO A 222 -7.57 3.43 5.55
CA PRO A 222 -7.79 4.24 6.75
C PRO A 222 -8.39 5.63 6.50
N ILE A 223 -9.59 5.66 5.97
CA ILE A 223 -10.37 6.90 5.83
C ILE A 223 -11.00 7.28 7.19
N VAL A 224 -11.04 8.55 7.51
CA VAL A 224 -11.72 9.05 8.74
C VAL A 224 -13.23 8.74 8.64
N PRO A 225 -13.84 8.12 9.67
CA PRO A 225 -13.36 7.90 11.06
C PRO A 225 -12.63 6.56 11.30
N PHE A 226 -12.47 5.70 10.31
CA PHE A 226 -11.98 4.32 10.46
C PHE A 226 -10.44 4.19 10.49
N HIS A 227 -9.69 5.27 10.66
CA HIS A 227 -8.24 5.37 10.49
C HIS A 227 -7.40 5.01 11.73
N SER A 228 -8.01 4.97 12.92
CA SER A 228 -7.24 5.01 14.19
C SER A 228 -6.33 3.82 14.45
N TRP A 229 -6.52 2.70 13.76
CA TRP A 229 -5.66 1.52 13.85
C TRP A 229 -4.28 1.73 13.22
N LEU A 230 -4.20 2.53 12.14
CA LEU A 230 -3.01 2.68 11.31
C LEU A 230 -1.83 3.30 12.07
N PRO A 231 -1.95 4.49 12.74
CA PRO A 231 -0.84 5.08 13.47
C PRO A 231 -0.32 4.19 14.60
N ASP A 232 -1.22 3.53 15.34
CA ASP A 232 -0.84 2.64 16.44
C ASP A 232 -0.09 1.41 15.92
N THR A 233 -0.58 0.81 14.83
CA THR A 233 0.07 -0.33 14.20
C THR A 233 1.46 0.01 13.66
N HIS A 234 1.62 1.15 12.98
CA HIS A 234 2.92 1.57 12.44
C HIS A 234 3.97 1.85 13.50
N VAL A 235 3.56 2.44 14.63
CA VAL A 235 4.48 2.75 15.73
C VAL A 235 5.05 1.49 16.35
N GLU A 236 4.20 0.47 16.50
CA GLU A 236 4.59 -0.80 17.13
C GLU A 236 5.23 -1.78 16.13
N ALA A 237 4.89 -1.71 14.85
CA ALA A 237 5.48 -2.57 13.81
C ALA A 237 7.00 -2.39 13.72
N SER A 238 7.73 -3.48 13.43
CA SER A 238 9.12 -3.37 13.01
C SER A 238 9.23 -2.57 11.70
N THR A 239 10.39 -1.97 11.44
CA THR A 239 10.58 -1.15 10.22
C THR A 239 10.24 -1.89 8.93
N PRO A 240 10.70 -3.13 8.70
CA PRO A 240 10.36 -3.89 7.51
C PRO A 240 8.84 -4.14 7.37
N VAL A 241 8.14 -4.41 8.47
CA VAL A 241 6.68 -4.59 8.47
C VAL A 241 5.96 -3.27 8.15
N SER A 242 6.46 -2.14 8.63
CA SER A 242 5.91 -0.81 8.29
C SER A 242 6.03 -0.49 6.80
N ILE A 243 7.11 -0.96 6.13
CA ILE A 243 7.28 -0.82 4.68
C ILE A 243 6.16 -1.54 3.91
N LEU A 244 5.82 -2.77 4.29
CA LEU A 244 4.74 -3.53 3.65
C LEU A 244 3.36 -2.94 3.96
N LEU A 245 3.13 -2.57 5.22
CA LEU A 245 1.87 -1.95 5.65
C LEU A 245 1.55 -0.69 4.83
N ALA A 246 2.43 0.31 4.85
CA ALA A 246 2.18 1.56 4.15
C ALA A 246 2.37 1.43 2.64
N GLY A 247 3.35 0.65 2.22
CA GLY A 247 3.73 0.54 0.82
C GLY A 247 2.68 -0.15 -0.04
N ILE A 248 2.07 -1.24 0.44
CA ILE A 248 1.21 -2.06 -0.41
C ILE A 248 -0.13 -2.45 0.23
N LEU A 249 -0.21 -2.72 1.54
CA LEU A 249 -1.43 -3.21 2.16
C LEU A 249 -2.62 -2.25 1.99
N LEU A 250 -2.40 -0.95 2.20
CA LEU A 250 -3.43 0.07 2.02
C LEU A 250 -3.98 0.09 0.59
N LYS A 251 -3.17 -0.32 -0.41
CA LYS A 251 -3.54 -0.35 -1.82
C LYS A 251 -4.52 -1.46 -2.15
N LEU A 252 -4.64 -2.50 -1.35
CA LEU A 252 -5.72 -3.48 -1.49
C LEU A 252 -7.11 -2.85 -1.33
N GLY A 253 -7.25 -1.94 -0.36
CA GLY A 253 -8.50 -1.19 -0.18
C GLY A 253 -8.79 -0.26 -1.35
N THR A 254 -7.81 0.52 -1.82
CA THR A 254 -7.98 1.43 -2.95
C THR A 254 -8.17 0.69 -4.27
N TYR A 255 -7.50 -0.44 -4.47
CA TYR A 255 -7.77 -1.34 -5.59
C TYR A 255 -9.21 -1.83 -5.57
N GLY A 256 -9.70 -2.26 -4.39
CA GLY A 256 -11.09 -2.67 -4.21
C GLY A 256 -12.10 -1.56 -4.52
N LEU A 257 -11.79 -0.29 -4.16
CA LEU A 257 -12.65 0.85 -4.54
C LEU A 257 -12.77 0.99 -6.05
N LEU A 258 -11.67 0.92 -6.80
CA LEU A 258 -11.69 1.05 -8.25
C LEU A 258 -12.33 -0.18 -8.89
N ARG A 259 -11.86 -1.38 -8.55
CA ARG A 259 -12.30 -2.63 -9.17
C ARG A 259 -13.76 -2.96 -8.87
N PHE A 260 -14.14 -2.93 -7.58
CA PHE A 260 -15.46 -3.39 -7.15
C PHE A 260 -16.42 -2.24 -6.89
N GLY A 261 -15.98 -1.13 -6.29
CA GLY A 261 -16.85 0.01 -6.04
C GLY A 261 -17.36 0.63 -7.32
N ILE A 262 -16.47 1.07 -8.19
CA ILE A 262 -16.85 1.68 -9.49
C ILE A 262 -17.32 0.61 -10.48
N GLY A 263 -16.60 -0.51 -10.55
CA GLY A 263 -16.85 -1.52 -11.60
C GLY A 263 -18.13 -2.31 -11.45
N LEU A 264 -18.63 -2.55 -10.23
CA LEU A 264 -19.85 -3.35 -9.98
C LEU A 264 -21.09 -2.50 -9.66
N PHE A 265 -20.93 -1.28 -9.16
CA PHE A 265 -22.00 -0.44 -8.67
C PHE A 265 -21.96 0.98 -9.28
N PRO A 266 -21.98 1.13 -10.61
CA PRO A 266 -21.71 2.42 -11.25
C PRO A 266 -22.71 3.52 -10.89
N ASP A 267 -24.02 3.22 -10.80
CA ASP A 267 -25.04 4.22 -10.49
C ASP A 267 -25.03 4.57 -8.99
N GLY A 268 -24.83 3.56 -8.11
CA GLY A 268 -24.66 3.77 -6.69
C GLY A 268 -23.40 4.59 -6.37
N TRP A 269 -22.31 4.36 -7.12
CA TRP A 269 -21.08 5.12 -7.01
C TRP A 269 -21.27 6.59 -7.34
N VAL A 270 -21.91 6.89 -8.49
CA VAL A 270 -22.21 8.28 -8.88
C VAL A 270 -23.09 8.97 -7.84
N PHE A 271 -24.08 8.27 -7.26
CA PHE A 271 -24.94 8.82 -6.21
C PHE A 271 -24.15 9.17 -4.94
N LEU A 272 -23.23 8.31 -4.51
CA LEU A 272 -22.44 8.51 -3.28
C LEU A 272 -21.17 9.35 -3.49
N SER A 273 -20.76 9.62 -4.71
CA SER A 273 -19.52 10.30 -5.04
C SER A 273 -19.34 11.68 -4.35
N PRO A 274 -20.36 12.55 -4.16
CA PRO A 274 -20.20 13.80 -3.42
C PRO A 274 -19.88 13.59 -1.93
N VAL A 275 -20.47 12.55 -1.34
CA VAL A 275 -20.18 12.17 0.06
C VAL A 275 -18.77 11.65 0.19
N LEU A 276 -18.33 10.79 -0.75
CA LEU A 276 -16.97 10.25 -0.77
C LEU A 276 -15.92 11.36 -0.97
N ALA A 277 -16.16 12.31 -1.87
CA ALA A 277 -15.31 13.47 -2.06
C ALA A 277 -15.21 14.34 -0.79
N THR A 278 -16.31 14.49 -0.05
CA THR A 278 -16.31 15.23 1.22
C THR A 278 -15.55 14.47 2.31
N LEU A 279 -15.70 13.14 2.39
CA LEU A 279 -14.91 12.30 3.31
C LEU A 279 -13.42 12.34 2.98
N ALA A 280 -13.06 12.46 1.70
CA ALA A 280 -11.67 12.67 1.28
C ALA A 280 -11.12 13.99 1.84
N VAL A 281 -11.85 15.09 1.74
CA VAL A 281 -11.44 16.38 2.34
C VAL A 281 -11.23 16.26 3.85
N VAL A 282 -12.21 15.69 4.56
CA VAL A 282 -12.10 15.51 6.02
C VAL A 282 -10.86 14.69 6.36
N SER A 283 -10.62 13.60 5.64
CA SER A 283 -9.47 12.72 5.88
C SER A 283 -8.13 13.38 5.55
N ALA A 284 -8.06 14.16 4.47
CA ALA A 284 -6.86 14.90 4.08
C ALA A 284 -6.47 15.95 5.12
N LEU A 285 -7.42 16.81 5.51
CA LEU A 285 -7.17 17.88 6.46
C LEU A 285 -6.94 17.34 7.89
N TYR A 286 -7.72 16.37 8.33
CA TYR A 286 -7.53 15.71 9.63
C TYR A 286 -6.19 15.01 9.72
N GLY A 287 -5.84 14.20 8.71
CA GLY A 287 -4.55 13.49 8.66
C GLY A 287 -3.37 14.44 8.73
N ALA A 288 -3.38 15.52 7.94
CA ALA A 288 -2.34 16.54 7.93
C ALA A 288 -2.25 17.29 9.27
N SER A 289 -3.38 17.68 9.85
CA SER A 289 -3.42 18.36 11.15
C SER A 289 -2.88 17.48 12.27
N CYS A 290 -3.26 16.19 12.28
CA CYS A 290 -2.74 15.23 13.25
C CYS A 290 -1.23 15.00 13.06
N ALA A 291 -0.72 14.97 11.83
CA ALA A 291 0.70 14.82 11.55
C ALA A 291 1.53 15.98 12.12
N ILE A 292 1.04 17.23 12.03
CA ILE A 292 1.70 18.41 12.61
C ILE A 292 1.88 18.27 14.13
N ALA A 293 0.90 17.69 14.82
CA ALA A 293 0.90 17.54 16.27
C ALA A 293 1.78 16.38 16.79
N GLN A 294 2.30 15.52 15.91
CA GLN A 294 3.04 14.34 16.36
C GLN A 294 4.50 14.67 16.74
N LYS A 295 4.95 13.97 17.77
CA LYS A 295 6.35 14.00 18.26
C LYS A 295 7.15 12.75 17.89
N ASP A 296 6.51 11.70 17.39
CA ASP A 296 7.14 10.47 16.91
C ASP A 296 7.24 10.49 15.39
N MET A 297 8.45 10.35 14.82
CA MET A 297 8.68 10.37 13.38
C MET A 297 7.84 9.32 12.63
N LYS A 298 7.67 8.11 13.19
CA LYS A 298 6.81 7.09 12.58
C LYS A 298 5.35 7.50 12.56
N LYS A 299 4.85 8.19 13.61
CA LYS A 299 3.48 8.74 13.64
C LYS A 299 3.29 9.83 12.61
N VAL A 300 4.27 10.71 12.43
CA VAL A 300 4.23 11.74 11.38
C VAL A 300 4.01 11.08 10.01
N VAL A 301 4.83 10.07 9.67
CA VAL A 301 4.70 9.35 8.39
C VAL A 301 3.39 8.56 8.31
N ALA A 302 2.90 7.96 9.40
CA ALA A 302 1.63 7.23 9.40
C ALA A 302 0.41 8.15 9.17
N TYR A 303 0.37 9.32 9.81
CA TYR A 303 -0.69 10.30 9.58
C TYR A 303 -0.61 10.94 8.20
N SER A 304 0.59 11.12 7.63
CA SER A 304 0.74 11.55 6.24
C SER A 304 0.11 10.55 5.27
N SER A 305 0.21 9.25 5.57
CA SER A 305 -0.43 8.21 4.74
C SER A 305 -1.96 8.36 4.72
N ILE A 306 -2.60 8.75 5.84
CA ILE A 306 -4.05 9.01 5.88
C ILE A 306 -4.41 10.15 4.92
N ALA A 307 -3.64 11.23 4.92
CA ALA A 307 -3.87 12.36 4.01
C ALA A 307 -3.67 11.97 2.53
N HIS A 308 -2.60 11.25 2.19
CA HIS A 308 -2.33 10.83 0.81
C HIS A 308 -3.33 9.80 0.28
N MET A 309 -3.82 8.88 1.13
CA MET A 309 -4.87 7.94 0.74
C MET A 309 -6.20 8.64 0.48
N ALA A 310 -6.46 9.75 1.15
CA ALA A 310 -7.62 10.60 0.90
C ALA A 310 -7.62 11.21 -0.51
N TYR A 311 -6.45 11.53 -1.08
CA TYR A 311 -6.35 12.02 -2.46
C TYR A 311 -6.74 10.94 -3.48
N ILE A 312 -6.45 9.67 -3.18
CA ILE A 312 -6.91 8.54 -4.01
C ILE A 312 -8.44 8.45 -3.95
N LEU A 313 -9.04 8.62 -2.77
CA LEU A 313 -10.49 8.63 -2.61
C LEU A 313 -11.13 9.81 -3.39
N LEU A 314 -10.56 11.01 -3.33
CA LEU A 314 -11.02 12.16 -4.11
C LEU A 314 -10.99 11.87 -5.62
N ALA A 315 -9.86 11.33 -6.11
CA ALA A 315 -9.69 11.00 -7.51
C ALA A 315 -10.68 9.91 -7.96
N SER A 316 -10.90 8.90 -7.13
CA SER A 316 -11.87 7.83 -7.38
C SER A 316 -13.31 8.36 -7.40
N SER A 317 -13.65 9.30 -6.50
CA SER A 317 -14.97 9.93 -6.44
C SER A 317 -15.27 10.75 -7.70
N ALA A 318 -14.28 11.44 -8.24
CA ALA A 318 -14.46 12.25 -9.46
C ALA A 318 -14.70 11.39 -10.71
N SER A 319 -14.21 10.16 -10.75
CA SER A 319 -14.44 9.15 -11.79
C SER A 319 -14.23 9.64 -13.23
N THR A 320 -13.34 10.63 -13.43
CA THR A 320 -12.91 10.99 -14.79
C THR A 320 -11.77 10.07 -15.25
N PRO A 321 -11.55 9.85 -16.55
CA PRO A 321 -10.43 9.04 -17.03
C PRO A 321 -9.09 9.49 -16.46
N LEU A 322 -8.87 10.81 -16.39
CA LEU A 322 -7.65 11.40 -15.85
C LEU A 322 -7.54 11.16 -14.34
N SER A 323 -8.63 11.36 -13.56
CA SER A 323 -8.59 11.19 -12.10
C SER A 323 -8.39 9.73 -11.70
N LEU A 324 -8.99 8.77 -12.40
CA LEU A 324 -8.80 7.35 -12.11
C LEU A 324 -7.37 6.88 -12.45
N ASN A 325 -6.82 7.35 -13.57
CA ASN A 325 -5.42 7.09 -13.89
C ASN A 325 -4.47 7.72 -12.84
N ALA A 326 -4.79 8.94 -12.38
CA ALA A 326 -4.08 9.58 -11.30
C ALA A 326 -4.20 8.82 -9.97
N ALA A 327 -5.35 8.20 -9.67
CA ALA A 327 -5.54 7.37 -8.48
C ALA A 327 -4.57 6.18 -8.47
N VAL A 328 -4.43 5.46 -9.60
CA VAL A 328 -3.46 4.35 -9.73
C VAL A 328 -2.03 4.86 -9.57
N PHE A 329 -1.71 5.96 -10.22
CA PHE A 329 -0.39 6.58 -10.12
C PHE A 329 -0.07 7.02 -8.69
N GLN A 330 -1.06 7.58 -7.97
CA GLN A 330 -0.92 7.97 -6.56
C GLN A 330 -0.72 6.76 -5.64
N MET A 331 -1.34 5.60 -5.92
CA MET A 331 -1.09 4.37 -5.17
C MET A 331 0.40 3.99 -5.23
N ILE A 332 1.00 4.02 -6.41
CA ILE A 332 2.41 3.67 -6.60
C ILE A 332 3.32 4.74 -5.98
N SER A 333 3.04 6.01 -6.24
CA SER A 333 3.77 7.14 -5.69
C SER A 333 3.84 7.08 -4.16
N HIS A 334 2.67 7.00 -3.51
CA HIS A 334 2.62 6.87 -2.06
C HIS A 334 3.30 5.59 -1.56
N GLY A 335 3.21 4.47 -2.30
CA GLY A 335 3.87 3.22 -1.95
C GLY A 335 5.39 3.36 -1.87
N LEU A 336 6.02 3.96 -2.87
CA LEU A 336 7.46 4.17 -2.93
C LEU A 336 7.93 5.20 -1.90
N ILE A 337 7.24 6.34 -1.78
CA ILE A 337 7.60 7.42 -0.85
C ILE A 337 7.46 6.97 0.60
N SER A 338 6.34 6.32 0.97
CA SER A 338 6.13 5.83 2.32
C SER A 338 7.12 4.74 2.71
N ALA A 339 7.43 3.82 1.78
CA ALA A 339 8.45 2.80 1.99
C ALA A 339 9.84 3.43 2.26
N LEU A 340 10.22 4.44 1.48
CA LEU A 340 11.47 5.18 1.69
C LEU A 340 11.50 5.86 3.06
N LEU A 341 10.44 6.59 3.41
CA LEU A 341 10.39 7.34 4.68
C LEU A 341 10.38 6.40 5.89
N PHE A 342 9.59 5.31 5.88
CA PHE A 342 9.61 4.33 6.98
C PHE A 342 10.95 3.64 7.11
N LEU A 343 11.60 3.26 6.00
CA LEU A 343 12.93 2.67 6.02
C LEU A 343 13.94 3.60 6.68
N LEU A 344 13.97 4.88 6.27
CA LEU A 344 14.92 5.86 6.77
C LEU A 344 14.66 6.25 8.24
N VAL A 345 13.39 6.40 8.63
CA VAL A 345 13.01 6.59 10.05
C VAL A 345 13.44 5.36 10.87
N GLY A 346 13.33 4.17 10.30
CA GLY A 346 13.82 2.95 10.93
C GLY A 346 15.33 2.95 11.15
N ILE A 347 16.12 3.40 10.16
CA ILE A 347 17.58 3.56 10.29
C ILE A 347 17.91 4.57 11.37
N VAL A 348 17.24 5.72 11.42
CA VAL A 348 17.44 6.71 12.49
C VAL A 348 17.17 6.08 13.84
N TYR A 349 16.05 5.36 14.00
CA TYR A 349 15.70 4.71 15.25
C TYR A 349 16.71 3.64 15.67
N GLU A 350 17.17 2.81 14.75
CA GLU A 350 18.17 1.76 15.02
C GLU A 350 19.50 2.33 15.48
N LYS A 351 19.94 3.47 14.91
CA LYS A 351 21.23 4.09 15.22
C LYS A 351 21.19 5.02 16.45
N THR A 352 20.05 5.64 16.74
CA THR A 352 19.94 6.65 17.82
C THR A 352 19.19 6.14 19.06
N GLY A 353 18.44 5.03 18.92
CA GLY A 353 17.57 4.50 19.97
C GLY A 353 16.29 5.32 20.21
N SER A 354 16.05 6.39 19.42
CA SER A 354 14.91 7.28 19.60
C SER A 354 14.21 7.63 18.28
N ARG A 355 12.92 7.89 18.35
CA ARG A 355 12.08 8.42 17.24
C ARG A 355 11.44 9.76 17.61
N ASN A 356 11.70 10.25 18.84
CA ASN A 356 11.09 11.47 19.33
C ASN A 356 11.82 12.68 18.74
N VAL A 357 11.08 13.53 18.00
CA VAL A 357 11.61 14.72 17.34
C VAL A 357 12.14 15.78 18.34
N ASP A 358 11.65 15.82 19.58
CA ASP A 358 12.12 16.73 20.61
C ASP A 358 13.45 16.26 21.24
N PHE A 359 13.78 14.97 21.12
CA PHE A 359 15.02 14.38 21.63
C PHE A 359 16.14 14.42 20.59
N LEU A 360 15.79 14.30 19.30
CA LEU A 360 16.73 14.25 18.20
C LEU A 360 17.03 15.67 17.71
N SER A 361 18.31 16.01 17.55
CA SER A 361 18.74 17.30 16.98
C SER A 361 20.11 17.17 16.35
N GLY A 362 20.35 17.92 15.26
CA GLY A 362 21.66 18.07 14.65
C GLY A 362 22.20 16.84 13.93
N LEU A 363 21.35 15.88 13.53
CA LEU A 363 21.78 14.65 12.85
C LEU A 363 22.42 14.89 11.46
N PHE A 364 22.39 16.12 10.94
CA PHE A 364 23.11 16.49 9.71
C PHE A 364 24.62 16.71 9.93
N ASN A 365 25.10 16.60 11.19
CA ASN A 365 26.52 16.73 11.49
C ASN A 365 27.35 15.73 10.67
N SER A 366 28.37 16.23 9.97
CA SER A 366 29.18 15.41 9.03
C SER A 366 30.10 14.41 9.73
N GLN A 367 30.53 14.70 10.95
CA GLN A 367 31.50 13.87 11.71
C GLN A 367 30.79 12.81 12.57
N HIS A 368 29.71 13.19 13.25
CA HIS A 368 29.07 12.37 14.27
C HIS A 368 27.58 12.08 13.99
N GLY A 369 27.00 12.62 12.91
CA GLY A 369 25.59 12.47 12.57
C GLY A 369 25.31 11.42 11.48
N LEU A 370 24.16 11.59 10.82
CA LEU A 370 23.64 10.73 9.76
C LEU A 370 23.39 11.54 8.46
N PRO A 371 24.40 12.23 7.89
CA PRO A 371 24.16 13.20 6.81
C PRO A 371 23.52 12.58 5.56
N ILE A 372 23.97 11.40 5.12
CA ILE A 372 23.40 10.72 3.93
C ILE A 372 21.94 10.31 4.19
N THR A 373 21.65 9.77 5.38
CA THR A 373 20.27 9.43 5.75
C THR A 373 19.40 10.67 5.80
N GLY A 374 19.91 11.78 6.32
CA GLY A 374 19.24 13.07 6.33
C GLY A 374 18.95 13.59 4.92
N SER A 375 19.91 13.51 4.00
CA SER A 375 19.69 13.89 2.59
C SER A 375 18.61 13.04 1.92
N LEU A 376 18.59 11.72 2.17
CA LEU A 376 17.57 10.83 1.63
C LEU A 376 16.18 11.08 2.26
N ILE A 377 16.11 11.40 3.57
CA ILE A 377 14.85 11.81 4.21
C ILE A 377 14.34 13.12 3.59
N ILE A 378 15.21 14.11 3.37
CA ILE A 378 14.83 15.36 2.69
C ILE A 378 14.28 15.06 1.31
N LEU A 379 14.91 14.18 0.52
CA LEU A 379 14.41 13.76 -0.78
C LEU A 379 13.01 13.12 -0.66
N GLY A 380 12.80 12.20 0.29
CA GLY A 380 11.49 11.59 0.53
C GLY A 380 10.43 12.61 0.96
N VAL A 381 10.79 13.57 1.80
CA VAL A 381 9.93 14.68 2.21
C VAL A 381 9.58 15.58 1.03
N MET A 382 10.56 15.95 0.20
CA MET A 382 10.34 16.73 -1.01
C MET A 382 9.40 16.00 -1.98
N ALA A 383 9.58 14.69 -2.14
CA ALA A 383 8.70 13.87 -2.97
C ALA A 383 7.27 13.82 -2.41
N SER A 384 7.11 13.69 -1.08
CA SER A 384 5.81 13.67 -0.42
C SER A 384 5.12 15.04 -0.42
N SER A 385 5.89 16.13 -0.44
CA SER A 385 5.36 17.51 -0.48
C SER A 385 5.04 18.00 -1.90
N GLY A 386 5.11 17.12 -2.89
CA GLY A 386 4.75 17.47 -4.26
C GLY A 386 5.71 18.44 -4.94
N ILE A 387 7.03 18.27 -4.75
CA ILE A 387 8.02 19.09 -5.46
C ILE A 387 8.23 18.58 -6.90
N PRO A 388 8.20 19.47 -7.92
CA PRO A 388 8.42 19.10 -9.32
C PRO A 388 9.71 18.32 -9.55
N GLY A 389 9.66 17.34 -10.47
CA GLY A 389 10.76 16.41 -10.74
C GLY A 389 10.69 15.10 -9.94
N MET A 390 9.74 14.97 -9.03
CA MET A 390 9.50 13.75 -8.22
C MET A 390 8.12 13.16 -8.50
N ILE A 391 7.99 11.86 -8.28
CA ILE A 391 6.74 11.10 -8.55
C ILE A 391 5.53 11.67 -7.81
N GLY A 392 5.71 12.19 -6.58
CA GLY A 392 4.65 12.76 -5.75
C GLY A 392 3.97 13.96 -6.40
N PHE A 393 4.75 14.87 -6.99
CA PHE A 393 4.21 16.01 -7.72
C PHE A 393 3.29 15.58 -8.86
N VAL A 394 3.77 14.69 -9.72
CA VAL A 394 2.99 14.20 -10.86
C VAL A 394 1.69 13.57 -10.40
N ALA A 395 1.76 12.73 -9.37
CA ALA A 395 0.62 12.03 -8.82
C ALA A 395 -0.45 13.02 -8.30
N GLU A 396 -0.08 13.92 -7.41
CA GLU A 396 -1.01 14.89 -6.82
C GLU A 396 -1.54 15.89 -7.85
N PHE A 397 -0.67 16.39 -8.74
CA PHE A 397 -1.08 17.30 -9.80
C PHE A 397 -2.16 16.67 -10.71
N LEU A 398 -1.99 15.40 -11.10
CA LEU A 398 -2.96 14.70 -11.93
C LEU A 398 -4.26 14.42 -11.15
N VAL A 399 -4.18 14.07 -9.86
CA VAL A 399 -5.36 13.91 -8.99
C VAL A 399 -6.16 15.21 -8.96
N PHE A 400 -5.53 16.33 -8.63
CA PHE A 400 -6.23 17.60 -8.51
C PHE A 400 -6.75 18.10 -9.86
N ARG A 401 -5.96 18.00 -10.93
CA ARG A 401 -6.39 18.36 -12.29
C ARG A 401 -7.59 17.51 -12.75
N GLY A 402 -7.58 16.20 -12.47
CA GLY A 402 -8.66 15.28 -12.88
C GLY A 402 -9.93 15.42 -12.03
N SER A 403 -9.80 15.82 -10.77
CA SER A 403 -10.95 15.96 -9.84
C SER A 403 -11.59 17.35 -9.87
N PHE A 404 -10.84 18.39 -10.20
CA PHE A 404 -11.31 19.77 -10.16
C PHE A 404 -12.56 20.06 -11.02
N PRO A 405 -12.70 19.51 -12.24
CA PRO A 405 -13.92 19.76 -13.05
C PRO A 405 -15.19 19.22 -12.41
N VAL A 406 -15.11 18.18 -11.59
CA VAL A 406 -16.26 17.52 -10.95
C VAL A 406 -16.51 18.05 -9.55
N PHE A 407 -15.45 18.19 -8.75
CA PHE A 407 -15.49 18.60 -7.35
C PHE A 407 -14.52 19.74 -7.05
N PRO A 408 -14.78 21.00 -7.53
CA PRO A 408 -13.83 22.10 -7.41
C PRO A 408 -13.53 22.48 -5.96
N ILE A 409 -14.55 22.57 -5.10
CA ILE A 409 -14.38 22.96 -3.69
C ILE A 409 -13.60 21.91 -2.93
N GLN A 410 -13.97 20.63 -3.07
CA GLN A 410 -13.30 19.52 -2.41
C GLN A 410 -11.84 19.40 -2.87
N THR A 411 -11.58 19.62 -4.15
CA THR A 411 -10.23 19.60 -4.69
C THR A 411 -9.37 20.71 -4.12
N LEU A 412 -9.90 21.95 -4.00
CA LEU A 412 -9.18 23.08 -3.39
C LEU A 412 -8.88 22.83 -1.90
N LEU A 413 -9.82 22.24 -1.16
CA LEU A 413 -9.60 21.89 0.24
C LEU A 413 -8.56 20.78 0.39
N CYS A 414 -8.55 19.77 -0.48
CA CYS A 414 -7.50 18.76 -0.52
C CYS A 414 -6.13 19.33 -0.91
N LEU A 415 -6.09 20.34 -1.77
CA LEU A 415 -4.87 21.07 -2.12
C LEU A 415 -4.27 21.80 -0.90
N ILE A 416 -5.11 22.36 -0.02
CA ILE A 416 -4.65 22.89 1.27
C ILE A 416 -4.02 21.77 2.11
N GLY A 417 -4.63 20.57 2.14
CA GLY A 417 -4.08 19.39 2.81
C GLY A 417 -2.70 19.01 2.29
N SER A 418 -2.49 19.06 0.96
CA SER A 418 -1.19 18.84 0.32
C SER A 418 -0.16 19.91 0.74
N GLY A 419 -0.55 21.20 0.80
CA GLY A 419 0.30 22.25 1.33
C GLY A 419 0.73 22.00 2.79
N LEU A 420 -0.18 21.49 3.63
CA LEU A 420 0.15 21.11 5.01
C LEU A 420 1.14 19.94 5.10
N THR A 421 1.27 19.11 4.06
CA THR A 421 2.29 18.06 3.97
C THR A 421 3.69 18.63 4.08
N ALA A 422 3.96 19.73 3.37
CA ALA A 422 5.24 20.44 3.48
C ALA A 422 5.48 20.94 4.92
N VAL A 423 4.44 21.46 5.58
CA VAL A 423 4.58 22.02 6.94
C VAL A 423 5.03 20.95 7.93
N TYR A 424 4.31 19.82 8.06
CA TYR A 424 4.67 18.83 9.09
C TYR A 424 5.99 18.11 8.79
N PHE A 425 6.31 17.88 7.55
CA PHE A 425 7.59 17.25 7.20
C PHE A 425 8.78 18.20 7.35
N LEU A 426 8.65 19.46 6.96
CA LEU A 426 9.70 20.45 7.19
C LEU A 426 9.94 20.68 8.68
N LEU A 427 8.88 20.72 9.50
CA LEU A 427 9.02 20.79 10.95
C LEU A 427 9.78 19.58 11.51
N MET A 428 9.45 18.37 11.05
CA MET A 428 10.15 17.14 11.46
C MET A 428 11.63 17.19 11.06
N VAL A 429 11.92 17.50 9.79
CA VAL A 429 13.29 17.57 9.28
C VAL A 429 14.10 18.63 10.00
N ASN A 430 13.54 19.83 10.19
CA ASN A 430 14.23 20.93 10.86
C ASN A 430 14.60 20.56 12.30
N ARG A 431 13.69 19.97 13.07
CA ARG A 431 13.95 19.59 14.47
C ARG A 431 14.99 18.48 14.58
N VAL A 432 14.93 17.45 13.71
CA VAL A 432 15.75 16.25 13.83
C VAL A 432 17.14 16.42 13.23
N PHE A 433 17.23 17.04 12.05
CA PHE A 433 18.49 17.05 11.28
C PHE A 433 19.28 18.33 11.40
N PHE A 434 18.62 19.47 11.63
CA PHE A 434 19.31 20.75 11.76
C PHE A 434 19.57 21.11 13.23
N GLY A 435 20.38 22.16 13.44
CA GLY A 435 20.78 22.62 14.78
C GLY A 435 22.03 21.93 15.31
N ARG A 436 22.27 22.05 16.61
CA ARG A 436 23.43 21.44 17.29
C ARG A 436 23.14 19.98 17.61
N LEU A 437 24.15 19.12 17.37
CA LEU A 437 24.04 17.70 17.71
C LEU A 437 23.86 17.54 19.23
N THR A 438 22.83 16.78 19.59
CA THR A 438 22.58 16.43 21.01
C THR A 438 23.78 15.69 21.58
N PRO A 439 24.33 16.08 22.74
CA PRO A 439 25.55 15.48 23.30
C PRO A 439 25.50 13.95 23.48
N ARG A 440 24.31 13.41 23.71
CA ARG A 440 24.06 11.95 23.82
C ARG A 440 24.20 11.19 22.49
N LEU A 441 24.22 11.89 21.35
CA LEU A 441 24.27 11.33 20.00
C LEU A 441 25.66 11.42 19.35
N VAL A 442 26.71 11.72 20.10
CA VAL A 442 28.08 11.88 19.57
C VAL A 442 28.65 10.53 19.07
N ASN A 443 28.24 9.40 19.63
CA ASN A 443 28.76 8.07 19.29
C ASN A 443 27.75 7.22 18.50
N ILE A 444 27.20 7.77 17.40
CA ILE A 444 26.26 7.02 16.54
C ILE A 444 27.03 5.95 15.75
N PRO A 445 26.57 4.67 15.74
CA PRO A 445 27.18 3.62 14.93
C PRO A 445 27.15 3.94 13.43
N ARG A 446 28.23 3.58 12.72
CA ARG A 446 28.31 3.78 11.26
C ARG A 446 27.19 3.03 10.53
N ILE A 447 26.65 3.66 9.48
CA ILE A 447 25.70 3.03 8.59
C ILE A 447 26.47 2.34 7.46
N TYR A 448 26.21 1.05 7.27
CA TYR A 448 26.82 0.26 6.21
C TYR A 448 26.10 0.47 4.86
N TRP A 449 26.79 0.14 3.78
CA TRP A 449 26.23 0.24 2.44
C TRP A 449 24.97 -0.63 2.26
N SER A 450 24.93 -1.82 2.87
CA SER A 450 23.78 -2.71 2.87
C SER A 450 22.51 -2.10 3.49
N GLU A 451 22.65 -1.17 4.43
CA GLU A 451 21.53 -0.47 5.06
C GLU A 451 21.01 0.70 4.20
N ARG A 452 21.90 1.28 3.36
CA ARG A 452 21.58 2.43 2.49
C ARG A 452 21.05 2.02 1.11
N SER A 453 21.50 0.89 0.57
CA SER A 453 21.20 0.50 -0.82
C SER A 453 19.70 0.38 -1.12
N PRO A 454 18.81 -0.12 -0.23
CA PRO A 454 17.38 -0.14 -0.49
C PRO A 454 16.77 1.27 -0.55
N ALA A 455 17.24 2.18 0.31
CA ALA A 455 16.78 3.58 0.30
C ALA A 455 17.23 4.31 -0.98
N LEU A 456 18.45 4.06 -1.45
CA LEU A 456 18.93 4.61 -2.72
C LEU A 456 18.14 4.09 -3.91
N LEU A 457 17.80 2.79 -3.94
CA LEU A 457 16.97 2.21 -4.99
C LEU A 457 15.59 2.90 -5.03
N LEU A 458 14.94 3.04 -3.88
CA LEU A 458 13.65 3.75 -3.79
C LEU A 458 13.76 5.21 -4.23
N ALA A 459 14.83 5.91 -3.82
CA ALA A 459 15.07 7.30 -4.21
C ALA A 459 15.26 7.45 -5.73
N VAL A 460 16.01 6.56 -6.37
CA VAL A 460 16.18 6.54 -7.83
C VAL A 460 14.82 6.32 -8.53
N LEU A 461 14.01 5.36 -8.07
CA LEU A 461 12.68 5.11 -8.63
C LEU A 461 11.74 6.31 -8.48
N ILE A 462 11.77 7.00 -7.34
CA ILE A 462 10.98 8.20 -7.07
C ILE A 462 11.33 9.32 -8.06
N ILE A 463 12.61 9.51 -8.36
CA ILE A 463 13.08 10.54 -9.30
C ILE A 463 12.78 10.12 -10.74
N THR A 464 13.11 8.89 -11.13
CA THR A 464 12.94 8.42 -12.53
C THR A 464 11.48 8.42 -12.95
N LEU A 465 10.55 7.95 -12.08
CA LEU A 465 9.12 7.98 -12.36
C LEU A 465 8.54 9.41 -12.27
N GLY A 466 9.19 10.33 -11.55
CA GLY A 466 8.83 11.74 -11.55
C GLY A 466 9.20 12.46 -12.85
N ILE A 467 10.34 12.08 -13.45
CA ILE A 467 10.82 12.66 -14.72
C ILE A 467 10.12 12.01 -15.93
N GLN A 468 9.89 10.69 -15.87
CA GLN A 468 9.26 9.90 -16.94
C GLN A 468 7.97 9.19 -16.47
N PRO A 469 6.92 9.95 -16.12
CA PRO A 469 5.68 9.40 -15.58
C PRO A 469 4.90 8.55 -16.59
N ASN A 470 5.08 8.82 -17.89
CA ASN A 470 4.38 8.14 -18.97
C ASN A 470 4.62 6.63 -19.00
N TRP A 471 5.76 6.15 -18.48
CA TRP A 471 6.02 4.71 -18.41
C TRP A 471 4.97 3.99 -17.55
N LEU A 472 4.50 4.62 -16.48
CA LEU A 472 3.53 4.02 -15.58
C LEU A 472 2.08 4.40 -15.97
N LEU A 473 1.85 5.66 -16.39
CA LEU A 473 0.51 6.14 -16.72
C LEU A 473 -0.12 5.37 -17.88
N ARG A 474 0.67 5.01 -18.89
CA ARG A 474 0.20 4.23 -20.05
C ARG A 474 -0.30 2.83 -19.67
N TRP A 475 0.20 2.22 -18.60
CA TRP A 475 -0.20 0.88 -18.21
C TRP A 475 -1.66 0.81 -17.75
N SER A 476 -2.13 1.85 -17.04
CA SER A 476 -3.48 1.87 -16.47
C SER A 476 -4.53 2.54 -17.37
N GLU A 477 -4.11 3.29 -18.39
CA GLU A 477 -4.99 4.11 -19.23
C GLU A 477 -6.08 3.29 -19.93
N THR A 478 -5.72 2.20 -20.61
CA THR A 478 -6.67 1.33 -21.32
C THR A 478 -7.61 0.61 -20.37
N SER A 479 -7.11 0.08 -19.26
CA SER A 479 -7.93 -0.64 -18.27
C SER A 479 -8.91 0.27 -17.54
N ILE A 480 -8.54 1.53 -17.31
CA ILE A 480 -9.42 2.54 -16.70
C ILE A 480 -10.55 2.91 -17.64
N ASN A 481 -10.29 3.06 -18.93
CA ASN A 481 -11.34 3.34 -19.91
C ASN A 481 -12.41 2.24 -19.91
N ILE A 482 -12.02 0.98 -19.74
CA ILE A 482 -13.00 -0.13 -19.59
C ILE A 482 -13.82 0.03 -18.30
N LEU A 483 -13.22 0.44 -17.19
CA LEU A 483 -13.97 0.63 -15.94
C LEU A 483 -15.08 1.67 -16.08
N LEU A 484 -14.93 2.66 -16.95
CA LEU A 484 -15.90 3.72 -17.20
C LEU A 484 -16.96 3.37 -18.26
N ILE A 485 -16.74 2.36 -19.07
CA ILE A 485 -17.75 1.86 -20.02
C ILE A 485 -18.79 1.08 -19.22
N LYS A 486 -20.04 1.54 -19.28
CA LYS A 486 -21.20 0.87 -18.63
C LYS A 486 -21.55 -0.46 -19.29
#